data_f12305648c119a9dbd1cc1fc8d3da401
#
_entry.id   f12305648c119a9dbd1cc1fc8d3da401
#
_cell.length_a   1.000
_cell.length_b   1.000
_cell.length_c   1.000
_cell.angle_alpha   90.00
_cell.angle_beta   90.00
_cell.angle_gamma   90.00
#
_symmetry.space_group_name_H-M   'P 1'
#
loop_
_entity.id
_entity.type
_entity.pdbx_description
1 polymer ?
#
loop_
_entity_poly.entity_id
_entity_poly.type
_entity_poly.pdbx_seq_one_letter_code
_entity_poly.pdbx_strand_id
1 'polypeptide(L)'
;MIKHFPFERFSIISVILVCGGCLTIALSGCHGKDEGDGAPPPAKVVEVSDMNLITIDKNDVAKFPLTTAGQIEASAELKATGTVFPDISREVPVISLANGRVVDLKTRLDDNVKKGQLLFSVQSGDVTNAFDFYLKAVNDEQLANKADIRAQDLFKHGAISQAMVEQADDAEKDAKADLVAAEEQLKVLGVDKDHPSPIVNVYAPITGVIIGQNVTNAAAAGVTLSGSATAFTIADLSSVWILCDVYENDIPKLQLGQEARIKLDAYPDRPLTGRVSDVGPVLDPSLRTAKVRIQVPNPGILRLGMFVTATFSSRKKVTYTVVPAEAVLHLHDRDWVYLPVGENQFKRTEVRDGNMLDGNQQEILSGLDPGQKIATNALLLETAGNQ
;
A
#
# COMPACT_ATOMS: atom_id res chain seq x y z
N MET A 1 19.15 -17.68 38.68
CA MET A 1 19.01 -16.65 39.75
C MET A 1 17.83 -15.79 39.35
N ILE A 2 16.67 -16.17 39.84
CA ILE A 2 15.36 -15.64 39.47
C ILE A 2 14.95 -14.65 40.57
N LYS A 3 14.69 -13.39 40.23
CA LYS A 3 14.09 -12.45 41.15
C LYS A 3 12.65 -12.16 40.73
N HIS A 4 11.75 -12.67 41.53
CA HIS A 4 10.33 -12.31 41.57
C HIS A 4 10.15 -10.88 42.07
N PHE A 5 9.25 -10.11 41.43
CA PHE A 5 8.61 -8.91 41.97
C PHE A 5 7.11 -9.17 42.16
N PRO A 6 6.51 -8.78 43.27
CA PRO A 6 5.12 -9.10 43.56
C PRO A 6 4.18 -8.00 43.07
N PHE A 7 3.01 -8.46 42.66
CA PHE A 7 1.82 -7.68 42.32
C PHE A 7 1.12 -7.21 43.59
N GLU A 8 0.99 -5.92 43.80
CA GLU A 8 0.09 -5.35 44.83
C GLU A 8 -1.27 -5.04 44.23
N ARG A 9 -2.26 -5.72 44.80
CA ARG A 9 -3.69 -5.47 44.62
C ARG A 9 -4.09 -4.33 45.54
N PHE A 10 -4.61 -3.23 45.01
CA PHE A 10 -5.36 -2.26 45.77
C PHE A 10 -6.86 -2.55 45.67
N SER A 11 -7.40 -3.00 46.80
CA SER A 11 -8.83 -3.19 47.10
C SER A 11 -9.37 -1.87 47.67
N ILE A 12 -10.40 -1.30 47.05
CA ILE A 12 -11.17 -0.20 47.66
C ILE A 12 -12.53 -0.75 48.09
N ILE A 13 -12.63 -0.97 49.37
CA ILE A 13 -13.87 -1.28 50.11
C ILE A 13 -14.31 -0.04 50.84
N SER A 14 -15.57 0.33 50.63
CA SER A 14 -16.56 0.88 51.57
C SER A 14 -16.19 2.07 52.47
N VAL A 15 -16.92 3.16 52.34
CA VAL A 15 -17.46 3.90 53.50
C VAL A 15 -18.88 4.36 53.16
N ILE A 16 -19.84 3.63 53.70
CA ILE A 16 -21.23 4.06 53.97
C ILE A 16 -21.26 4.40 55.47
N LEU A 17 -21.64 5.58 55.87
CA LEU A 17 -22.34 5.86 57.17
C LEU A 17 -22.92 7.27 57.11
N VAL A 18 -24.23 7.40 56.98
CA VAL A 18 -25.18 7.76 58.05
C VAL A 18 -25.01 9.18 58.60
N CYS A 19 -25.97 10.04 58.32
CA CYS A 19 -26.58 10.92 59.28
C CYS A 19 -28.01 11.26 58.85
N GLY A 20 -28.95 10.60 59.49
CA GLY A 20 -30.34 11.00 59.61
C GLY A 20 -30.50 12.14 60.60
N GLY A 21 -31.39 13.04 60.35
CA GLY A 21 -31.76 14.14 61.22
C GLY A 21 -33.12 14.67 60.85
N CYS A 22 -34.11 14.20 61.53
CA CYS A 22 -35.48 14.74 61.62
C CYS A 22 -35.50 16.24 61.90
N LEU A 23 -36.30 16.98 61.16
CA LEU A 23 -37.01 18.10 61.79
C LEU A 23 -38.35 18.28 61.08
N THR A 24 -39.41 17.81 61.80
CA THR A 24 -40.81 18.15 61.58
C THR A 24 -41.06 19.49 62.27
N ILE A 25 -41.55 20.50 61.59
CA ILE A 25 -42.20 21.64 62.18
C ILE A 25 -43.54 21.90 61.53
N ALA A 26 -44.51 22.06 62.38
CA ALA A 26 -45.93 22.04 62.20
C ALA A 26 -46.52 23.18 61.42
N LEU A 27 -47.68 22.89 60.89
CA LEU A 27 -48.73 23.75 60.40
C LEU A 27 -49.02 24.95 61.35
N SER A 28 -49.21 26.08 60.68
CA SER A 28 -50.22 27.03 61.18
C SER A 28 -50.75 27.77 59.99
N GLY A 29 -52.02 27.63 59.75
CA GLY A 29 -52.73 28.29 58.65
C GLY A 29 -52.96 29.75 58.93
N CYS A 30 -53.12 30.50 57.86
CA CYS A 30 -53.97 31.71 57.85
C CYS A 30 -54.79 31.72 56.60
N HIS A 31 -56.06 31.68 56.80
CA HIS A 31 -57.11 31.88 55.85
C HIS A 31 -57.19 33.38 55.58
N GLY A 32 -56.94 33.80 54.36
CA GLY A 32 -57.14 35.16 53.86
C GLY A 32 -57.79 35.07 52.49
N LYS A 33 -59.07 35.26 52.45
CA LYS A 33 -59.79 35.67 51.26
C LYS A 33 -59.30 37.02 50.85
N ASP A 34 -58.80 37.14 49.61
CA ASP A 34 -58.93 38.38 48.82
C ASP A 34 -59.19 38.03 47.40
N GLU A 35 -60.31 38.45 46.93
CA GLU A 35 -60.73 38.62 45.59
C GLU A 35 -59.81 39.66 44.97
N GLY A 36 -59.09 39.26 43.91
CA GLY A 36 -58.23 40.16 43.16
C GLY A 36 -58.00 39.59 41.78
N ASP A 37 -58.92 39.86 40.93
CA ASP A 37 -58.85 40.09 39.48
C ASP A 37 -57.39 40.16 38.91
N GLY A 38 -57.12 39.36 37.86
CA GLY A 38 -55.98 39.63 37.01
C GLY A 38 -55.05 38.43 36.75
N ALA A 39 -55.60 37.25 36.39
CA ALA A 39 -54.76 36.35 35.64
C ALA A 39 -54.35 37.06 34.29
N PRO A 40 -53.06 37.20 34.00
CA PRO A 40 -52.68 37.77 32.70
C PRO A 40 -53.37 36.95 31.59
N PRO A 41 -53.90 37.58 30.55
CA PRO A 41 -54.53 36.88 29.45
C PRO A 41 -53.54 35.83 28.89
N PRO A 42 -54.02 34.65 28.53
CA PRO A 42 -53.15 33.66 27.93
C PRO A 42 -52.41 34.29 26.77
N ALA A 43 -51.07 34.17 26.75
CA ALA A 43 -50.25 34.68 25.69
C ALA A 43 -50.86 34.19 24.33
N LYS A 44 -51.33 35.13 23.51
CA LYS A 44 -51.71 34.83 22.17
C LYS A 44 -50.45 34.30 21.51
N VAL A 45 -50.42 32.99 21.22
CA VAL A 45 -49.45 32.41 20.34
C VAL A 45 -49.70 33.10 18.96
N VAL A 46 -48.88 34.08 18.64
CA VAL A 46 -48.76 34.55 17.27
C VAL A 46 -48.15 33.38 16.54
N GLU A 47 -48.91 32.77 15.62
CA GLU A 47 -48.35 31.81 14.70
C GLU A 47 -47.15 32.52 14.06
N VAL A 48 -45.94 32.09 14.43
CA VAL A 48 -44.71 32.54 13.80
C VAL A 48 -44.85 32.06 12.37
N SER A 49 -45.05 32.96 11.42
CA SER A 49 -44.97 32.70 10.00
C SER A 49 -43.71 31.86 9.78
N ASP A 50 -43.89 30.74 9.12
CA ASP A 50 -42.83 29.74 8.93
C ASP A 50 -41.54 30.45 8.49
N MET A 51 -40.52 30.49 9.35
CA MET A 51 -39.24 31.17 9.11
C MET A 51 -38.53 30.68 7.82
N ASN A 52 -39.06 29.62 7.26
CA ASN A 52 -38.58 29.04 6.01
C ASN A 52 -39.33 29.54 4.77
N LEU A 53 -40.31 30.46 4.91
CA LEU A 53 -41.10 30.95 3.79
C LEU A 53 -40.71 32.40 3.49
N ILE A 54 -40.19 32.63 2.29
CA ILE A 54 -39.93 33.98 1.76
C ILE A 54 -41.05 34.37 0.80
N THR A 55 -41.66 35.53 1.03
CA THR A 55 -42.66 36.10 0.12
C THR A 55 -42.05 37.29 -0.57
N ILE A 56 -42.05 37.29 -1.89
CA ILE A 56 -41.51 38.36 -2.75
C ILE A 56 -42.67 39.19 -3.30
N ASP A 57 -42.42 40.51 -3.57
CA ASP A 57 -43.40 41.33 -4.27
C ASP A 57 -43.68 40.74 -5.67
N LYS A 58 -44.98 40.75 -6.06
CA LYS A 58 -45.43 40.18 -7.33
C LYS A 58 -44.72 40.78 -8.54
N ASN A 59 -44.31 42.06 -8.45
CA ASN A 59 -43.61 42.73 -9.53
C ASN A 59 -42.13 42.28 -9.66
N ASP A 60 -41.58 41.70 -8.63
CA ASP A 60 -40.18 41.31 -8.56
C ASP A 60 -39.93 39.83 -8.80
N VAL A 61 -40.99 39.00 -8.89
CA VAL A 61 -40.86 37.54 -9.14
C VAL A 61 -40.06 37.22 -10.40
N ALA A 62 -40.18 38.06 -11.44
CA ALA A 62 -39.44 37.89 -12.69
C ALA A 62 -37.91 38.04 -12.55
N LYS A 63 -37.41 38.62 -11.44
CA LYS A 63 -35.98 38.75 -11.13
C LYS A 63 -35.38 37.45 -10.61
N PHE A 64 -36.22 36.47 -10.23
CA PHE A 64 -35.81 35.19 -9.66
C PHE A 64 -36.18 34.04 -10.59
N PRO A 65 -35.39 33.80 -11.65
CA PRO A 65 -35.64 32.72 -12.59
C PRO A 65 -35.60 31.38 -11.88
N LEU A 66 -36.44 30.44 -12.36
CA LEU A 66 -36.50 29.07 -11.89
C LEU A 66 -35.67 28.18 -12.80
N THR A 67 -34.99 27.23 -12.19
CA THR A 67 -34.35 26.10 -12.89
C THR A 67 -34.95 24.80 -12.40
N THR A 68 -34.72 23.72 -13.15
CA THR A 68 -35.21 22.39 -12.80
C THR A 68 -34.03 21.55 -12.34
N ALA A 69 -34.18 20.85 -11.22
CA ALA A 69 -33.20 19.88 -10.78
C ALA A 69 -33.02 18.77 -11.83
N GLY A 70 -31.81 18.70 -12.39
CA GLY A 70 -31.45 17.74 -13.42
C GLY A 70 -31.07 16.39 -12.83
N GLN A 71 -30.87 15.41 -13.70
CA GLN A 71 -30.26 14.13 -13.37
C GLN A 71 -29.02 13.91 -14.23
N ILE A 72 -27.93 13.50 -13.60
CA ILE A 72 -26.72 13.06 -14.30
C ILE A 72 -26.40 11.65 -13.85
N GLU A 73 -26.14 10.78 -14.81
CA GLU A 73 -25.53 9.48 -14.54
C GLU A 73 -24.02 9.63 -14.53
N ALA A 74 -23.41 9.43 -13.39
CA ALA A 74 -21.96 9.42 -13.27
C ALA A 74 -21.49 8.12 -12.59
N SER A 75 -20.27 7.72 -12.90
CA SER A 75 -19.61 6.63 -12.18
C SER A 75 -19.15 7.14 -10.82
N ALA A 76 -19.51 6.43 -9.76
CA ALA A 76 -18.95 6.75 -8.46
C ALA A 76 -17.42 6.61 -8.52
N GLU A 77 -16.70 7.63 -8.10
CA GLU A 77 -15.26 7.61 -8.00
C GLU A 77 -14.82 7.35 -6.55
N LEU A 78 -13.90 6.42 -6.39
CA LEU A 78 -13.19 6.20 -5.13
C LEU A 78 -11.76 6.69 -5.28
N LYS A 79 -11.33 7.58 -4.41
CA LYS A 79 -9.96 8.08 -4.36
C LYS A 79 -9.23 7.47 -3.16
N ALA A 80 -8.04 6.93 -3.41
CA ALA A 80 -7.17 6.43 -2.36
C ALA A 80 -5.73 6.87 -2.60
N THR A 81 -5.01 7.15 -1.53
CA THR A 81 -3.58 7.41 -1.60
C THR A 81 -2.81 6.11 -1.61
N GLY A 82 -1.70 6.09 -2.33
CA GLY A 82 -0.83 4.93 -2.41
C GLY A 82 0.63 5.32 -2.56
N THR A 83 1.49 4.32 -2.42
CA THR A 83 2.93 4.47 -2.57
C THR A 83 3.43 3.52 -3.64
N VAL A 84 4.44 3.96 -4.40
CA VAL A 84 5.07 3.17 -5.47
C VAL A 84 6.07 2.19 -4.87
N PHE A 85 5.90 0.90 -5.19
CA PHE A 85 6.77 -0.21 -4.79
C PHE A 85 7.28 -0.97 -6.03
N PRO A 86 8.41 -1.67 -5.93
CA PRO A 86 8.85 -2.56 -7.00
C PRO A 86 7.87 -3.72 -7.16
N ASP A 87 7.80 -4.28 -8.35
CA ASP A 87 7.12 -5.54 -8.58
C ASP A 87 8.03 -6.68 -8.06
N ILE A 88 7.66 -7.30 -6.93
CA ILE A 88 8.44 -8.35 -6.27
C ILE A 88 8.69 -9.53 -7.22
N SER A 89 7.80 -9.79 -8.18
CA SER A 89 8.00 -10.87 -9.16
C SER A 89 9.13 -10.57 -10.17
N ARG A 90 9.57 -9.33 -10.24
CA ARG A 90 10.65 -8.82 -11.09
C ARG A 90 11.88 -8.36 -10.32
N GLU A 91 11.92 -8.70 -9.04
CA GLU A 91 13.00 -8.39 -8.12
C GLU A 91 13.87 -9.64 -7.92
N VAL A 92 15.17 -9.50 -8.11
CA VAL A 92 16.11 -10.60 -7.97
C VAL A 92 17.22 -10.22 -6.99
N PRO A 93 17.33 -10.95 -5.86
CA PRO A 93 18.47 -10.80 -4.97
C PRO A 93 19.73 -11.39 -5.61
N VAL A 94 20.82 -10.65 -5.57
CA VAL A 94 22.14 -11.08 -6.01
C VAL A 94 22.94 -11.49 -4.79
N ILE A 95 23.32 -12.75 -4.77
CA ILE A 95 24.19 -13.34 -3.73
C ILE A 95 25.54 -13.71 -4.33
N SER A 96 26.57 -13.81 -3.50
CA SER A 96 27.84 -14.39 -3.89
C SER A 96 27.76 -15.93 -3.80
N LEU A 97 28.36 -16.64 -4.74
CA LEU A 97 28.45 -18.12 -4.69
C LEU A 97 29.50 -18.59 -3.67
N ALA A 98 30.42 -17.73 -3.26
CA ALA A 98 31.50 -18.05 -2.35
C ALA A 98 31.57 -17.02 -1.20
N ASN A 99 31.97 -17.49 -0.02
CA ASN A 99 32.30 -16.60 1.10
C ASN A 99 33.64 -15.93 0.87
N GLY A 100 33.74 -14.67 1.23
CA GLY A 100 35.02 -14.00 1.08
C GLY A 100 34.94 -12.50 1.23
N ARG A 101 36.03 -11.85 0.88
CA ARG A 101 36.19 -10.42 0.95
C ARG A 101 35.89 -9.75 -0.38
N VAL A 102 35.03 -8.73 -0.41
CA VAL A 102 34.81 -7.94 -1.61
C VAL A 102 36.05 -7.10 -1.91
N VAL A 103 36.66 -7.34 -3.07
CA VAL A 103 37.90 -6.67 -3.48
C VAL A 103 37.69 -5.58 -4.51
N ASP A 104 36.64 -5.68 -5.30
CA ASP A 104 36.32 -4.71 -6.35
C ASP A 104 34.82 -4.56 -6.47
N LEU A 105 34.34 -3.32 -6.40
CA LEU A 105 32.93 -2.97 -6.50
C LEU A 105 32.75 -2.04 -7.70
N LYS A 106 32.08 -2.54 -8.74
CA LYS A 106 31.91 -1.82 -10.04
C LYS A 106 30.62 -1.03 -10.13
N THR A 107 29.63 -1.35 -9.28
CA THR A 107 28.28 -0.79 -9.32
C THR A 107 27.84 -0.30 -7.95
N ARG A 108 26.88 0.63 -7.94
CA ARG A 108 26.36 1.28 -6.74
C ARG A 108 24.83 1.24 -6.73
N LEU A 109 24.25 1.63 -5.61
CA LEU A 109 22.82 1.86 -5.50
C LEU A 109 22.37 2.84 -6.61
N ASP A 110 21.17 2.60 -7.16
CA ASP A 110 20.53 3.36 -8.23
C ASP A 110 21.17 3.22 -9.63
N ASP A 111 22.25 2.43 -9.78
CA ASP A 111 22.84 2.17 -11.08
C ASP A 111 21.94 1.28 -11.95
N ASN A 112 21.86 1.60 -13.25
CA ASN A 112 21.26 0.74 -14.26
C ASN A 112 22.27 -0.32 -14.69
N VAL A 113 21.88 -1.59 -14.58
CA VAL A 113 22.73 -2.73 -14.96
C VAL A 113 22.08 -3.58 -16.03
N LYS A 114 22.91 -4.19 -16.87
CA LYS A 114 22.49 -5.15 -17.89
C LYS A 114 22.76 -6.57 -17.42
N LYS A 115 21.91 -7.50 -17.83
CA LYS A 115 22.16 -8.93 -17.59
C LYS A 115 23.57 -9.31 -18.06
N GLY A 116 24.34 -9.99 -17.19
CA GLY A 116 25.72 -10.38 -17.44
C GLY A 116 26.76 -9.27 -17.18
N GLN A 117 26.37 -8.11 -16.69
CA GLN A 117 27.30 -7.05 -16.28
C GLN A 117 27.96 -7.43 -14.95
N LEU A 118 29.29 -7.26 -14.85
CA LEU A 118 30.05 -7.45 -13.62
C LEU A 118 29.63 -6.41 -12.58
N LEU A 119 29.21 -6.89 -11.42
CA LEU A 119 28.79 -6.05 -10.29
C LEU A 119 29.91 -5.84 -9.29
N PHE A 120 30.52 -6.95 -8.84
CA PHE A 120 31.61 -6.95 -7.88
C PHE A 120 32.41 -8.25 -7.97
N SER A 121 33.57 -8.24 -7.32
CA SER A 121 34.45 -9.41 -7.24
C SER A 121 34.74 -9.74 -5.77
N VAL A 122 34.74 -11.03 -5.46
CA VAL A 122 34.99 -11.57 -4.10
C VAL A 122 36.24 -12.41 -4.12
N GLN A 123 37.17 -12.12 -3.23
CA GLN A 123 38.32 -12.98 -2.95
C GLN A 123 37.90 -14.03 -1.90
N SER A 124 37.96 -15.30 -2.29
CA SER A 124 37.46 -16.42 -1.48
C SER A 124 38.55 -17.44 -1.16
N GLY A 125 38.63 -17.81 0.12
CA GLY A 125 39.41 -18.95 0.56
C GLY A 125 38.78 -20.29 0.18
N ASP A 126 37.45 -20.34 0.05
CA ASP A 126 36.73 -21.58 -0.32
C ASP A 126 37.14 -22.03 -1.72
N VAL A 127 37.39 -21.10 -2.63
CA VAL A 127 37.89 -21.41 -3.98
C VAL A 127 39.29 -22.00 -3.93
N THR A 128 40.17 -21.45 -3.11
CA THR A 128 41.53 -22.00 -2.94
C THR A 128 41.51 -23.40 -2.42
N ASN A 129 40.69 -23.69 -1.41
CA ASN A 129 40.53 -25.00 -0.84
C ASN A 129 39.93 -26.00 -1.86
N ALA A 130 38.88 -25.58 -2.57
CA ALA A 130 38.26 -26.43 -3.61
C ALA A 130 39.23 -26.77 -4.74
N PHE A 131 40.09 -25.82 -5.13
CA PHE A 131 41.10 -26.04 -6.14
C PHE A 131 42.21 -27.01 -5.65
N ASP A 132 42.63 -26.89 -4.40
CA ASP A 132 43.57 -27.84 -3.79
C ASP A 132 42.99 -29.26 -3.77
N PHE A 133 41.72 -29.41 -3.45
CA PHE A 133 41.01 -30.71 -3.51
C PHE A 133 40.98 -31.25 -4.93
N TYR A 134 40.69 -30.42 -5.92
CA TYR A 134 40.68 -30.82 -7.33
C TYR A 134 42.04 -31.30 -7.78
N LEU A 135 43.14 -30.59 -7.47
CA LEU A 135 44.50 -31.02 -7.84
C LEU A 135 44.89 -32.33 -7.23
N LYS A 136 44.49 -32.58 -5.96
CA LYS A 136 44.72 -33.88 -5.31
C LYS A 136 43.94 -35.01 -6.01
N ALA A 137 42.65 -34.77 -6.27
CA ALA A 137 41.79 -35.76 -6.95
C ALA A 137 42.31 -36.10 -8.37
N VAL A 138 42.83 -35.12 -9.12
CA VAL A 138 43.48 -35.36 -10.43
C VAL A 138 44.71 -36.26 -10.28
N ASN A 139 45.54 -35.98 -9.28
CA ASN A 139 46.74 -36.81 -9.05
C ASN A 139 46.40 -38.24 -8.59
N ASP A 140 45.44 -38.40 -7.71
CA ASP A 140 44.99 -39.68 -7.19
C ASP A 140 44.34 -40.52 -8.29
N GLU A 141 43.49 -39.93 -9.16
CA GLU A 141 42.93 -40.62 -10.31
C GLU A 141 44.01 -41.08 -11.29
N GLN A 142 44.98 -40.19 -11.62
CA GLN A 142 46.08 -40.59 -12.49
C GLN A 142 46.92 -41.73 -11.93
N LEU A 143 47.14 -41.76 -10.62
CA LEU A 143 47.87 -42.81 -9.95
C LEU A 143 47.11 -44.13 -9.98
N ALA A 144 45.80 -44.08 -9.64
CA ALA A 144 44.90 -45.23 -9.63
C ALA A 144 44.74 -45.84 -11.02
N ASN A 145 44.53 -45.00 -12.04
CA ASN A 145 44.41 -45.39 -13.45
C ASN A 145 45.68 -46.12 -13.95
N LYS A 146 46.84 -45.55 -13.64
CA LYS A 146 48.12 -46.21 -13.98
C LYS A 146 48.31 -47.56 -13.23
N ALA A 147 47.79 -47.66 -12.00
CA ALA A 147 47.85 -48.91 -11.22
C ALA A 147 46.91 -49.97 -11.79
N ASP A 148 45.69 -49.56 -12.20
CA ASP A 148 44.72 -50.45 -12.82
C ASP A 148 45.22 -50.99 -14.18
N ILE A 149 45.71 -50.08 -15.06
CA ILE A 149 46.31 -50.48 -16.38
C ILE A 149 47.42 -51.49 -16.13
N ARG A 150 48.28 -51.28 -15.16
CA ARG A 150 49.40 -52.21 -14.83
C ARG A 150 48.86 -53.55 -14.27
N ALA A 151 47.84 -53.50 -13.43
CA ALA A 151 47.23 -54.71 -12.90
C ALA A 151 46.58 -55.58 -13.99
N GLN A 152 45.87 -54.95 -14.92
CA GLN A 152 45.28 -55.59 -16.08
C GLN A 152 46.35 -56.28 -16.98
N ASP A 153 47.48 -55.61 -17.20
CA ASP A 153 48.59 -56.15 -18.00
C ASP A 153 49.27 -57.32 -17.32
N LEU A 154 49.53 -57.20 -16.03
CA LEU A 154 50.12 -58.30 -15.22
C LEU A 154 49.19 -59.55 -15.17
N PHE A 155 47.91 -59.36 -15.06
CA PHE A 155 46.89 -60.39 -15.12
C PHE A 155 46.89 -61.17 -16.45
N LYS A 156 46.93 -60.40 -17.59
CA LYS A 156 47.03 -61.01 -18.90
C LYS A 156 48.22 -61.92 -19.07
N HIS A 157 49.33 -61.64 -18.33
CA HIS A 157 50.52 -62.46 -18.32
C HIS A 157 50.53 -63.47 -17.17
N GLY A 158 49.44 -63.67 -16.44
CA GLY A 158 49.30 -64.63 -15.37
C GLY A 158 50.11 -64.34 -14.10
N ALA A 159 50.54 -63.06 -13.89
CA ALA A 159 51.42 -62.70 -12.77
C ALA A 159 50.68 -62.33 -11.49
N ILE A 160 49.37 -61.98 -11.57
CA ILE A 160 48.53 -61.60 -10.41
C ILE A 160 47.18 -62.34 -10.46
N SER A 161 46.42 -62.34 -9.34
CA SER A 161 45.09 -62.90 -9.22
C SER A 161 44.03 -61.97 -9.73
N GLN A 162 42.84 -62.45 -10.10
CA GLN A 162 41.69 -61.65 -10.51
C GLN A 162 41.26 -60.67 -9.39
N ALA A 163 41.32 -61.11 -8.14
CA ALA A 163 40.97 -60.22 -7.00
C ALA A 163 41.87 -59.02 -6.92
N MET A 164 43.13 -59.09 -7.35
CA MET A 164 44.01 -57.92 -7.39
C MET A 164 43.67 -56.95 -8.51
N VAL A 165 43.14 -57.39 -9.66
CA VAL A 165 42.65 -56.57 -10.72
C VAL A 165 41.39 -55.87 -10.30
N GLU A 166 40.44 -56.63 -9.71
CA GLU A 166 39.19 -56.03 -9.21
C GLU A 166 39.46 -54.95 -8.14
N GLN A 167 40.42 -55.16 -7.26
CA GLN A 167 40.84 -54.16 -6.28
C GLN A 167 41.43 -52.89 -6.93
N ALA A 168 42.21 -53.04 -8.01
CA ALA A 168 42.80 -51.91 -8.70
C ALA A 168 41.73 -51.15 -9.52
N ASP A 169 40.79 -51.85 -10.18
CA ASP A 169 39.65 -51.29 -10.90
C ASP A 169 38.69 -50.53 -9.95
N ASP A 170 38.40 -51.09 -8.77
CA ASP A 170 37.58 -50.41 -7.76
C ASP A 170 38.27 -49.13 -7.24
N ALA A 171 39.60 -49.20 -7.00
CA ALA A 171 40.34 -48.01 -6.57
C ALA A 171 40.39 -46.89 -7.67
N GLU A 172 40.45 -47.27 -8.96
CA GLU A 172 40.34 -46.31 -10.06
C GLU A 172 38.95 -45.68 -10.12
N LYS A 173 37.88 -46.45 -9.96
CA LYS A 173 36.51 -45.97 -9.95
C LYS A 173 36.26 -44.98 -8.79
N ASP A 174 36.75 -45.32 -7.61
CA ASP A 174 36.65 -44.45 -6.42
C ASP A 174 37.39 -43.13 -6.66
N ALA A 175 38.62 -43.16 -7.13
CA ALA A 175 39.41 -41.97 -7.42
C ALA A 175 38.80 -41.11 -8.52
N LYS A 176 38.17 -41.73 -9.52
CA LYS A 176 37.43 -41.03 -10.58
C LYS A 176 36.16 -40.37 -10.07
N ALA A 177 35.43 -41.02 -9.15
CA ALA A 177 34.26 -40.43 -8.51
C ALA A 177 34.66 -39.20 -7.68
N ASP A 178 35.78 -39.25 -6.94
CA ASP A 178 36.30 -38.12 -6.19
C ASP A 178 36.70 -36.98 -7.09
N LEU A 179 37.31 -37.24 -8.26
CA LEU A 179 37.66 -36.23 -9.25
C LEU A 179 36.41 -35.53 -9.78
N VAL A 180 35.37 -36.30 -10.15
CA VAL A 180 34.09 -35.73 -10.62
C VAL A 180 33.44 -34.86 -9.53
N ALA A 181 33.46 -35.27 -8.28
CA ALA A 181 32.95 -34.53 -7.17
C ALA A 181 33.70 -33.18 -6.98
N ALA A 182 35.04 -33.22 -7.08
CA ALA A 182 35.87 -32.03 -6.98
C ALA A 182 35.65 -31.05 -8.15
N GLU A 183 35.48 -31.57 -9.38
CA GLU A 183 35.12 -30.75 -10.55
C GLU A 183 33.75 -30.05 -10.39
N GLU A 184 32.73 -30.77 -9.95
CA GLU A 184 31.41 -30.19 -9.69
C GLU A 184 31.45 -29.14 -8.56
N GLN A 185 32.28 -29.33 -7.54
CA GLN A 185 32.46 -28.32 -6.49
C GLN A 185 33.04 -27.00 -7.04
N LEU A 186 34.06 -27.06 -7.91
CA LEU A 186 34.61 -25.87 -8.58
C LEU A 186 33.54 -25.18 -9.44
N LYS A 187 32.76 -25.95 -10.17
CA LYS A 187 31.68 -25.44 -11.04
C LYS A 187 30.60 -24.75 -10.24
N VAL A 188 30.19 -25.29 -9.07
CA VAL A 188 29.23 -24.64 -8.16
C VAL A 188 29.74 -23.29 -7.69
N LEU A 189 31.07 -23.17 -7.43
CA LEU A 189 31.70 -21.90 -7.05
C LEU A 189 31.90 -20.94 -8.24
N GLY A 190 31.57 -21.37 -9.47
CA GLY A 190 31.72 -20.54 -10.68
C GLY A 190 33.19 -20.37 -11.13
N VAL A 191 34.05 -21.32 -10.77
CA VAL A 191 35.49 -21.27 -11.05
C VAL A 191 35.83 -22.18 -12.22
N ASP A 192 36.60 -21.65 -13.16
CA ASP A 192 37.17 -22.44 -14.26
C ASP A 192 38.36 -23.25 -13.73
N LYS A 193 38.33 -24.58 -13.93
CA LYS A 193 39.40 -25.50 -13.51
C LYS A 193 40.72 -25.25 -14.25
N ASP A 194 40.67 -24.73 -15.46
CA ASP A 194 41.84 -24.46 -16.30
C ASP A 194 42.52 -23.14 -15.98
N HIS A 195 41.75 -22.21 -15.39
CA HIS A 195 42.22 -20.88 -15.00
C HIS A 195 41.81 -20.54 -13.55
N PRO A 196 42.38 -21.23 -12.56
CA PRO A 196 42.00 -21.03 -11.18
C PRO A 196 42.35 -19.62 -10.71
N SER A 197 41.38 -18.93 -10.17
CA SER A 197 41.55 -17.62 -9.55
C SER A 197 40.86 -17.61 -8.20
N PRO A 198 41.49 -17.13 -7.14
CA PRO A 198 40.82 -16.96 -5.85
C PRO A 198 39.72 -15.88 -5.89
N ILE A 199 39.54 -15.25 -7.04
CA ILE A 199 38.57 -14.18 -7.25
C ILE A 199 37.34 -14.73 -7.99
N VAL A 200 36.20 -14.65 -7.34
CA VAL A 200 34.88 -14.98 -7.91
C VAL A 200 34.20 -13.67 -8.36
N ASN A 201 33.85 -13.64 -9.64
CA ASN A 201 33.15 -12.51 -10.24
C ASN A 201 31.63 -12.73 -10.14
N VAL A 202 30.91 -11.74 -9.63
CA VAL A 202 29.46 -11.76 -9.50
C VAL A 202 28.83 -10.84 -10.53
N TYR A 203 27.93 -11.41 -11.32
CA TYR A 203 27.30 -10.74 -12.46
C TYR A 203 25.80 -10.52 -12.21
N ALA A 204 25.23 -9.51 -12.88
CA ALA A 204 23.81 -9.23 -12.83
C ALA A 204 22.99 -10.36 -13.49
N PRO A 205 22.05 -11.00 -12.79
CA PRO A 205 21.20 -12.05 -13.36
C PRO A 205 20.14 -11.53 -14.31
N ILE A 206 19.70 -10.29 -14.13
CA ILE A 206 18.71 -9.59 -14.95
C ILE A 206 19.19 -8.18 -15.32
N THR A 207 18.54 -7.59 -16.31
CA THR A 207 18.65 -6.15 -16.60
C THR A 207 17.68 -5.39 -15.72
N GLY A 208 18.12 -4.31 -15.08
CA GLY A 208 17.29 -3.52 -14.17
C GLY A 208 18.08 -2.45 -13.44
N VAL A 209 17.53 -1.98 -12.34
CA VAL A 209 18.10 -0.97 -11.45
C VAL A 209 18.46 -1.64 -10.12
N ILE A 210 19.60 -1.27 -9.56
CA ILE A 210 19.99 -1.71 -8.21
C ILE A 210 19.16 -0.92 -7.19
N ILE A 211 18.22 -1.58 -6.52
CA ILE A 211 17.32 -0.97 -5.53
C ILE A 211 17.74 -1.23 -4.08
N GLY A 212 18.67 -2.15 -3.87
CA GLY A 212 19.24 -2.46 -2.56
C GLY A 212 20.74 -2.79 -2.66
N GLN A 213 21.53 -2.28 -1.74
CA GLN A 213 22.95 -2.51 -1.64
C GLN A 213 23.33 -2.79 -0.19
N ASN A 214 23.81 -4.02 0.09
CA ASN A 214 24.27 -4.45 1.39
C ASN A 214 25.80 -4.68 1.43
N VAL A 215 26.47 -4.43 0.30
CA VAL A 215 27.93 -4.54 0.19
C VAL A 215 28.54 -3.17 0.04
N THR A 216 29.69 -3.00 0.66
CA THR A 216 30.50 -1.78 0.55
C THR A 216 31.88 -2.15 0.04
N ASN A 217 32.61 -1.20 -0.55
CA ASN A 217 34.00 -1.39 -0.93
C ASN A 217 34.91 -1.42 0.33
N ALA A 218 34.62 -2.38 1.20
CA ALA A 218 35.27 -2.56 2.50
C ALA A 218 36.56 -3.41 2.42
N ALA A 219 37.22 -3.36 1.27
CA ALA A 219 38.53 -4.00 1.11
C ALA A 219 39.52 -3.60 2.25
N ALA A 220 39.37 -2.38 2.79
CA ALA A 220 40.16 -1.89 3.90
C ALA A 220 39.63 -2.35 5.29
N ALA A 221 38.37 -2.78 5.44
CA ALA A 221 37.73 -3.00 6.75
C ALA A 221 37.59 -4.48 7.15
N GLY A 222 38.06 -5.44 6.32
CA GLY A 222 38.02 -6.86 6.65
C GLY A 222 36.58 -7.45 6.69
N VAL A 223 35.60 -6.75 6.14
CA VAL A 223 34.23 -7.27 6.09
C VAL A 223 34.15 -8.41 5.10
N THR A 224 33.73 -9.58 5.57
CA THR A 224 33.50 -10.77 4.75
C THR A 224 32.04 -10.87 4.37
N LEU A 225 31.77 -11.14 3.09
CA LEU A 225 30.45 -11.49 2.60
C LEU A 225 30.23 -12.98 2.84
N SER A 226 29.12 -13.32 3.51
CA SER A 226 28.65 -14.70 3.57
C SER A 226 27.95 -15.05 2.26
N GLY A 227 28.20 -16.22 1.70
CA GLY A 227 27.61 -16.68 0.43
C GLY A 227 26.07 -16.72 0.41
N SER A 228 25.43 -16.70 1.58
CA SER A 228 23.96 -16.63 1.70
C SER A 228 23.42 -15.20 1.84
N ALA A 229 24.31 -14.20 2.02
CA ALA A 229 23.89 -12.82 2.20
C ALA A 229 23.59 -12.14 0.85
N THR A 230 22.46 -11.47 0.75
CA THR A 230 22.12 -10.65 -0.40
C THR A 230 23.08 -9.47 -0.49
N ALA A 231 23.87 -9.42 -1.55
CA ALA A 231 24.81 -8.33 -1.81
C ALA A 231 24.11 -7.13 -2.44
N PHE A 232 23.32 -7.38 -3.47
CA PHE A 232 22.50 -6.41 -4.16
C PHE A 232 21.08 -6.94 -4.38
N THR A 233 20.14 -6.03 -4.56
CA THR A 233 18.82 -6.34 -5.07
C THR A 233 18.62 -5.57 -6.37
N ILE A 234 18.34 -6.29 -7.46
CA ILE A 234 18.11 -5.71 -8.78
C ILE A 234 16.63 -5.89 -9.12
N ALA A 235 15.96 -4.81 -9.55
CA ALA A 235 14.59 -4.85 -9.98
C ALA A 235 14.42 -4.31 -11.41
N ASP A 236 13.57 -4.96 -12.19
CA ASP A 236 13.07 -4.41 -13.45
C ASP A 236 11.91 -3.47 -13.15
N LEU A 237 12.19 -2.17 -13.27
CA LEU A 237 11.24 -1.09 -12.99
C LEU A 237 10.37 -0.69 -14.19
N SER A 238 10.31 -1.48 -15.26
CA SER A 238 9.42 -1.25 -16.40
C SER A 238 7.93 -1.36 -16.03
N SER A 239 7.63 -2.10 -14.97
CA SER A 239 6.33 -2.17 -14.32
C SER A 239 6.54 -2.08 -12.81
N VAL A 240 5.68 -1.33 -12.14
CA VAL A 240 5.74 -1.13 -10.69
C VAL A 240 4.38 -1.42 -10.07
N TRP A 241 4.38 -1.64 -8.78
CA TRP A 241 3.17 -1.74 -8.00
C TRP A 241 2.89 -0.44 -7.26
N ILE A 242 1.64 -0.08 -7.21
CA ILE A 242 1.15 0.96 -6.31
C ILE A 242 0.32 0.26 -5.24
N LEU A 243 0.73 0.41 -4.00
CA LEU A 243 0.00 -0.10 -2.85
C LEU A 243 -0.82 1.04 -2.28
N CYS A 244 -2.14 0.96 -2.45
CA CYS A 244 -3.10 1.93 -1.94
C CYS A 244 -3.73 1.44 -0.63
N ASP A 245 -3.93 2.37 0.29
CA ASP A 245 -4.69 2.14 1.51
C ASP A 245 -6.16 2.47 1.28
N VAL A 246 -7.02 1.45 1.30
CA VAL A 246 -8.46 1.59 1.07
C VAL A 246 -9.22 1.21 2.32
N TYR A 247 -10.14 2.07 2.77
CA TYR A 247 -10.95 1.82 3.95
C TYR A 247 -11.89 0.63 3.78
N GLU A 248 -12.17 -0.07 4.87
CA GLU A 248 -13.05 -1.24 4.92
C GLU A 248 -14.38 -1.01 4.21
N ASN A 249 -15.02 0.13 4.42
CA ASN A 249 -16.31 0.48 3.83
C ASN A 249 -16.27 0.67 2.30
N ASP A 250 -15.08 0.85 1.72
CA ASP A 250 -14.89 1.09 0.30
C ASP A 250 -14.41 -0.16 -0.45
N ILE A 251 -13.94 -1.18 0.26
CA ILE A 251 -13.50 -2.45 -0.34
C ILE A 251 -14.56 -3.07 -1.28
N PRO A 252 -15.85 -3.11 -0.92
CA PRO A 252 -16.88 -3.71 -1.79
C PRO A 252 -17.06 -2.98 -3.12
N LYS A 253 -16.55 -1.74 -3.26
CA LYS A 253 -16.60 -0.94 -4.49
C LYS A 253 -15.49 -1.30 -5.48
N LEU A 254 -14.49 -2.09 -5.04
CA LEU A 254 -13.33 -2.49 -5.83
C LEU A 254 -13.50 -3.88 -6.42
N GLN A 255 -12.91 -4.07 -7.60
CA GLN A 255 -12.91 -5.35 -8.30
C GLN A 255 -11.53 -5.63 -8.89
N LEU A 256 -11.14 -6.90 -8.93
CA LEU A 256 -9.93 -7.33 -9.63
C LEU A 256 -10.02 -6.98 -11.12
N GLY A 257 -8.92 -6.47 -11.68
CA GLY A 257 -8.87 -6.02 -13.07
C GLY A 257 -9.51 -4.66 -13.34
N GLN A 258 -10.08 -3.99 -12.32
CA GLN A 258 -10.62 -2.65 -12.44
C GLN A 258 -9.52 -1.66 -12.81
N GLU A 259 -9.85 -0.74 -13.70
CA GLU A 259 -8.94 0.33 -14.09
C GLU A 259 -8.87 1.41 -13.01
N ALA A 260 -7.65 1.86 -12.74
CA ALA A 260 -7.38 2.94 -11.82
C ALA A 260 -6.55 4.02 -12.52
N ARG A 261 -7.00 5.28 -12.41
CA ARG A 261 -6.26 6.44 -12.88
C ARG A 261 -5.32 6.90 -11.79
N ILE A 262 -4.06 7.01 -12.11
CA ILE A 262 -2.99 7.37 -11.16
C ILE A 262 -2.54 8.79 -11.44
N LYS A 263 -2.69 9.65 -10.46
CA LYS A 263 -2.21 11.03 -10.48
C LYS A 263 -1.00 11.14 -9.57
N LEU A 264 0.09 11.72 -10.11
CA LEU A 264 1.29 12.05 -9.36
C LEU A 264 1.30 13.55 -9.08
N ASP A 265 1.58 13.95 -7.86
CA ASP A 265 1.71 15.37 -7.53
C ASP A 265 2.94 16.01 -8.18
N ALA A 266 4.01 15.20 -8.39
CA ALA A 266 5.21 15.64 -9.10
C ALA A 266 4.98 15.87 -10.61
N TYR A 267 3.96 15.25 -11.21
CA TYR A 267 3.65 15.31 -12.65
C TYR A 267 2.13 15.36 -12.87
N PRO A 268 1.45 16.46 -12.48
CA PRO A 268 -0.02 16.55 -12.48
C PRO A 268 -0.63 16.40 -13.87
N ASP A 269 0.10 16.82 -14.92
CA ASP A 269 -0.35 16.77 -16.32
C ASP A 269 -0.12 15.43 -17.03
N ARG A 270 0.44 14.44 -16.31
CA ARG A 270 0.74 13.11 -16.85
C ARG A 270 0.08 12.01 -16.04
N PRO A 271 -1.26 11.89 -16.10
CA PRO A 271 -1.94 10.79 -15.43
C PRO A 271 -1.52 9.45 -16.08
N LEU A 272 -1.28 8.46 -15.24
CA LEU A 272 -1.01 7.09 -15.67
C LEU A 272 -2.26 6.25 -15.42
N THR A 273 -2.32 5.11 -16.10
CA THR A 273 -3.39 4.14 -15.93
C THR A 273 -2.80 2.82 -15.45
N GLY A 274 -3.41 2.25 -14.41
CA GLY A 274 -3.08 0.94 -13.89
C GLY A 274 -4.30 0.04 -13.75
N ARG A 275 -4.08 -1.20 -13.33
CA ARG A 275 -5.15 -2.17 -13.06
C ARG A 275 -5.00 -2.77 -11.68
N VAL A 276 -6.12 -2.90 -10.97
CA VAL A 276 -6.15 -3.61 -9.68
C VAL A 276 -5.74 -5.06 -9.91
N SER A 277 -4.60 -5.45 -9.37
CA SER A 277 -4.06 -6.80 -9.49
C SER A 277 -4.39 -7.66 -8.27
N ASP A 278 -4.63 -7.03 -7.12
CA ASP A 278 -4.95 -7.72 -5.88
C ASP A 278 -5.64 -6.79 -4.88
N VAL A 279 -6.50 -7.38 -4.05
CA VAL A 279 -7.09 -6.71 -2.88
C VAL A 279 -6.72 -7.55 -1.67
N GLY A 280 -5.84 -7.02 -0.84
CA GLY A 280 -5.29 -7.74 0.30
C GLY A 280 -6.37 -8.25 1.26
N PRO A 281 -6.28 -9.52 1.70
CA PRO A 281 -7.28 -10.12 2.60
C PRO A 281 -7.13 -9.69 4.06
N VAL A 282 -6.06 -8.96 4.40
CA VAL A 282 -5.73 -8.54 5.76
C VAL A 282 -5.92 -7.03 5.90
N LEU A 283 -6.67 -6.64 6.90
CA LEU A 283 -6.83 -5.23 7.27
C LEU A 283 -5.75 -4.80 8.27
N ASP A 284 -5.24 -3.59 8.10
CA ASP A 284 -4.46 -2.93 9.13
C ASP A 284 -5.42 -2.53 10.28
N PRO A 285 -5.25 -3.08 11.49
CA PRO A 285 -6.19 -2.85 12.59
C PRO A 285 -6.14 -1.41 13.12
N SER A 286 -5.05 -0.69 12.92
CA SER A 286 -4.87 0.69 13.39
C SER A 286 -5.53 1.70 12.45
N LEU A 287 -5.41 1.48 11.14
CA LEU A 287 -5.94 2.36 10.10
C LEU A 287 -7.30 1.89 9.57
N ARG A 288 -7.68 0.62 9.80
CA ARG A 288 -8.85 -0.05 9.22
C ARG A 288 -8.87 0.01 7.69
N THR A 289 -7.69 -0.16 7.10
CA THR A 289 -7.51 -0.15 5.65
C THR A 289 -7.02 -1.50 5.16
N ALA A 290 -7.41 -1.87 3.93
CA ALA A 290 -6.80 -2.96 3.17
C ALA A 290 -5.79 -2.41 2.19
N LYS A 291 -4.71 -3.16 1.96
CA LYS A 291 -3.75 -2.85 0.89
C LYS A 291 -4.31 -3.33 -0.45
N VAL A 292 -4.54 -2.39 -1.34
CA VAL A 292 -4.96 -2.66 -2.72
C VAL A 292 -3.76 -2.46 -3.63
N ARG A 293 -3.41 -3.50 -4.38
CA ARG A 293 -2.28 -3.48 -5.29
C ARG A 293 -2.74 -3.16 -6.71
N ILE A 294 -2.16 -2.12 -7.29
CA ILE A 294 -2.37 -1.71 -8.67
C ILE A 294 -1.08 -1.94 -9.43
N GLN A 295 -1.15 -2.67 -10.53
CA GLN A 295 -0.03 -2.82 -11.45
C GLN A 295 -0.05 -1.68 -12.47
N VAL A 296 1.08 -0.99 -12.61
CA VAL A 296 1.21 0.19 -13.47
C VAL A 296 2.45 0.06 -14.35
N PRO A 297 2.32 0.15 -15.68
CA PRO A 297 3.48 0.30 -16.56
C PRO A 297 4.22 1.60 -16.23
N ASN A 298 5.53 1.54 -16.06
CA ASN A 298 6.34 2.71 -15.74
C ASN A 298 7.06 3.25 -16.98
N PRO A 299 6.67 4.42 -17.50
CA PRO A 299 7.37 5.07 -18.60
C PRO A 299 8.69 5.75 -18.17
N GLY A 300 9.21 5.44 -16.98
CA GLY A 300 10.45 6.00 -16.45
C GLY A 300 10.26 7.22 -15.53
N ILE A 301 9.02 7.60 -15.22
CA ILE A 301 8.72 8.75 -14.34
C ILE A 301 8.36 8.33 -12.91
N LEU A 302 7.93 7.08 -12.72
CA LEU A 302 7.63 6.54 -11.38
C LEU A 302 8.93 6.13 -10.70
N ARG A 303 9.17 6.68 -9.53
CA ARG A 303 10.27 6.28 -8.65
C ARG A 303 9.71 5.58 -7.43
N LEU A 304 10.45 4.60 -6.93
CA LEU A 304 10.08 3.89 -5.70
C LEU A 304 9.95 4.87 -4.53
N GLY A 305 8.93 4.67 -3.70
CA GLY A 305 8.65 5.55 -2.57
C GLY A 305 7.83 6.80 -2.91
N MET A 306 7.53 7.09 -4.19
CA MET A 306 6.64 8.21 -4.54
C MET A 306 5.23 7.96 -4.03
N PHE A 307 4.59 9.04 -3.53
CA PHE A 307 3.16 9.06 -3.22
C PHE A 307 2.36 9.40 -4.46
N VAL A 308 1.21 8.76 -4.58
CA VAL A 308 0.29 8.93 -5.70
C VAL A 308 -1.15 8.91 -5.21
N THR A 309 -2.04 9.51 -5.98
CA THR A 309 -3.49 9.39 -5.79
C THR A 309 -4.05 8.47 -6.87
N ALA A 310 -4.63 7.34 -6.45
CA ALA A 310 -5.35 6.44 -7.33
C ALA A 310 -6.84 6.75 -7.31
N THR A 311 -7.44 6.93 -8.47
CA THR A 311 -8.89 7.12 -8.64
C THR A 311 -9.44 5.88 -9.33
N PHE A 312 -10.33 5.18 -8.64
CA PHE A 312 -11.03 4.01 -9.14
C PHE A 312 -12.41 4.43 -9.61
N SER A 313 -12.73 4.21 -10.88
CA SER A 313 -14.04 4.49 -11.44
C SER A 313 -14.92 3.24 -11.31
N SER A 314 -16.05 3.37 -10.62
CA SER A 314 -17.02 2.28 -10.53
C SER A 314 -17.66 2.01 -11.90
N ARG A 315 -17.85 0.73 -12.25
CA ARG A 315 -18.64 0.37 -13.42
C ARG A 315 -20.14 0.60 -13.22
N LYS A 316 -20.58 0.66 -11.96
CA LYS A 316 -21.96 0.94 -11.62
C LYS A 316 -22.19 2.44 -11.72
N LYS A 317 -22.99 2.84 -12.70
CA LYS A 317 -23.46 4.22 -12.78
C LYS A 317 -24.44 4.48 -11.65
N VAL A 318 -24.30 5.61 -11.02
CA VAL A 318 -25.20 6.13 -10.01
C VAL A 318 -25.84 7.39 -10.58
N THR A 319 -27.13 7.53 -10.42
CA THR A 319 -27.86 8.71 -10.84
C THR A 319 -27.81 9.74 -9.71
N TYR A 320 -27.29 10.90 -10.03
CA TYR A 320 -27.20 12.03 -9.09
C TYR A 320 -28.21 13.10 -9.47
N THR A 321 -28.87 13.69 -8.47
CA THR A 321 -29.64 14.91 -8.65
C THR A 321 -28.65 16.08 -8.69
N VAL A 322 -28.73 16.93 -9.69
CA VAL A 322 -27.80 18.05 -9.88
C VAL A 322 -28.55 19.36 -10.07
N VAL A 323 -27.95 20.42 -9.53
CA VAL A 323 -28.46 21.78 -9.64
C VAL A 323 -27.29 22.72 -9.95
N PRO A 324 -27.54 23.90 -10.54
CA PRO A 324 -26.50 24.93 -10.62
C PRO A 324 -25.96 25.27 -9.22
N ALA A 325 -24.65 25.44 -9.07
CA ALA A 325 -24.04 25.72 -7.78
C ALA A 325 -24.60 26.98 -7.10
N GLU A 326 -25.03 27.98 -7.89
CA GLU A 326 -25.66 29.22 -7.42
C GLU A 326 -27.05 29.00 -6.80
N ALA A 327 -27.69 27.87 -7.09
CA ALA A 327 -29.00 27.52 -6.53
C ALA A 327 -28.91 26.96 -5.10
N VAL A 328 -27.71 26.63 -4.61
CA VAL A 328 -27.47 26.15 -3.25
C VAL A 328 -26.92 27.26 -2.40
N LEU A 329 -27.54 27.49 -1.25
CA LEU A 329 -27.11 28.47 -0.24
C LEU A 329 -26.49 27.74 0.93
N HIS A 330 -25.22 27.99 1.18
CA HIS A 330 -24.52 27.48 2.36
C HIS A 330 -24.67 28.50 3.51
N LEU A 331 -25.42 28.12 4.52
CA LEU A 331 -25.68 28.99 5.68
C LEU A 331 -25.69 28.19 6.97
N HIS A 332 -24.89 28.63 7.96
CA HIS A 332 -24.79 28.03 9.30
C HIS A 332 -24.58 26.48 9.28
N ASP A 333 -23.54 26.03 8.53
CA ASP A 333 -23.18 24.61 8.36
C ASP A 333 -24.30 23.73 7.77
N ARG A 334 -25.24 24.33 7.05
CA ARG A 334 -26.33 23.65 6.33
C ARG A 334 -26.48 24.19 4.93
N ASP A 335 -27.02 23.35 4.07
CA ASP A 335 -27.23 23.65 2.66
C ASP A 335 -28.74 23.79 2.40
N TRP A 336 -29.08 24.83 1.66
CA TRP A 336 -30.46 25.20 1.42
C TRP A 336 -30.72 25.43 -0.06
N VAL A 337 -31.90 25.06 -0.50
CA VAL A 337 -32.48 25.44 -1.81
C VAL A 337 -33.84 26.07 -1.61
N TYR A 338 -34.26 26.86 -2.57
CA TYR A 338 -35.56 27.53 -2.54
C TYR A 338 -36.52 26.91 -3.55
N LEU A 339 -37.61 26.32 -3.07
CA LEU A 339 -38.68 25.74 -3.88
C LEU A 339 -39.85 26.69 -3.99
N PRO A 340 -40.40 26.95 -5.20
CA PRO A 340 -41.61 27.74 -5.35
C PRO A 340 -42.81 26.95 -4.79
N VAL A 341 -43.56 27.56 -3.86
CA VAL A 341 -44.78 27.01 -3.25
C VAL A 341 -46.04 27.77 -3.67
N GLY A 342 -45.90 28.91 -4.35
CA GLY A 342 -46.97 29.75 -4.85
C GLY A 342 -46.46 30.69 -5.94
N GLU A 343 -47.30 31.66 -6.36
CA GLU A 343 -46.95 32.62 -7.43
C GLU A 343 -45.76 33.51 -7.02
N ASN A 344 -45.64 33.88 -5.73
CA ASN A 344 -44.64 34.78 -5.22
C ASN A 344 -44.02 34.31 -3.88
N GLN A 345 -44.13 32.99 -3.58
CA GLN A 345 -43.65 32.44 -2.33
C GLN A 345 -42.64 31.33 -2.62
N PHE A 346 -41.54 31.36 -1.88
CA PHE A 346 -40.45 30.37 -1.94
C PHE A 346 -40.22 29.78 -0.56
N LYS A 347 -40.19 28.45 -0.50
CA LYS A 347 -39.89 27.72 0.72
C LYS A 347 -38.44 27.34 0.72
N ARG A 348 -37.74 27.74 1.77
CA ARG A 348 -36.36 27.27 2.06
C ARG A 348 -36.41 25.83 2.51
N THR A 349 -35.74 24.95 1.77
CA THR A 349 -35.69 23.51 2.04
C THR A 349 -34.25 23.10 2.27
N GLU A 350 -34.03 22.40 3.38
CA GLU A 350 -32.72 21.86 3.70
C GLU A 350 -32.38 20.72 2.74
N VAL A 351 -31.20 20.78 2.18
CA VAL A 351 -30.64 19.73 1.33
C VAL A 351 -29.28 19.32 1.87
N ARG A 352 -28.83 18.16 1.47
CA ARG A 352 -27.48 17.74 1.70
C ARG A 352 -26.77 17.73 0.36
N ASP A 353 -25.78 18.60 0.21
CA ASP A 353 -24.96 18.64 -0.97
C ASP A 353 -23.88 17.53 -1.00
N GLY A 354 -23.32 17.28 -2.15
CA GLY A 354 -22.25 16.33 -2.40
C GLY A 354 -21.05 17.01 -3.06
N ASN A 355 -20.52 16.37 -4.10
CA ASN A 355 -19.37 16.90 -4.81
C ASN A 355 -19.78 17.95 -5.84
N MET A 356 -18.89 18.94 -6.06
CA MET A 356 -19.02 19.81 -7.20
C MET A 356 -18.61 19.04 -8.47
N LEU A 357 -19.47 19.09 -9.49
CA LEU A 357 -19.29 18.40 -10.76
C LEU A 357 -18.84 19.39 -11.84
N ASP A 358 -18.36 18.86 -12.98
CA ASP A 358 -17.99 19.69 -14.13
C ASP A 358 -19.18 20.52 -14.63
N GLY A 359 -18.91 21.75 -15.11
CA GLY A 359 -19.96 22.65 -15.59
C GLY A 359 -20.66 23.45 -14.50
N ASN A 360 -20.02 23.70 -13.35
CA ASN A 360 -20.56 24.49 -12.22
C ASN A 360 -21.88 23.92 -11.67
N GLN A 361 -21.97 22.58 -11.61
CA GLN A 361 -23.13 21.88 -11.08
C GLN A 361 -22.80 21.27 -9.71
N GLN A 362 -23.75 21.41 -8.77
CA GLN A 362 -23.67 20.83 -7.44
C GLN A 362 -24.51 19.56 -7.37
N GLU A 363 -23.91 18.47 -6.90
CA GLU A 363 -24.61 17.22 -6.57
C GLU A 363 -25.45 17.43 -5.33
N ILE A 364 -26.70 16.91 -5.33
CA ILE A 364 -27.56 16.88 -4.17
C ILE A 364 -27.79 15.42 -3.77
N LEU A 365 -27.35 15.09 -2.55
CA LEU A 365 -27.43 13.73 -1.99
C LEU A 365 -28.81 13.41 -1.43
N SER A 366 -29.48 14.40 -0.85
CA SER A 366 -30.84 14.26 -0.29
C SER A 366 -31.54 15.60 -0.11
N GLY A 367 -32.87 15.58 0.00
CA GLY A 367 -33.69 16.77 0.25
C GLY A 367 -34.29 17.41 -1.01
N LEU A 368 -33.90 16.95 -2.21
CA LEU A 368 -34.44 17.44 -3.47
C LEU A 368 -34.66 16.29 -4.46
N ASP A 369 -35.84 16.19 -5.01
CA ASP A 369 -36.15 15.19 -6.03
C ASP A 369 -35.81 15.72 -7.44
N PRO A 370 -35.38 14.83 -8.34
CA PRO A 370 -35.17 15.19 -9.74
C PRO A 370 -36.46 15.72 -10.38
N GLY A 371 -36.33 16.77 -11.19
CA GLY A 371 -37.48 17.39 -11.86
C GLY A 371 -38.18 18.48 -11.05
N GLN A 372 -37.84 18.68 -9.79
CA GLN A 372 -38.35 19.79 -8.99
C GLN A 372 -37.80 21.11 -9.47
N LYS A 373 -38.66 22.14 -9.44
CA LYS A 373 -38.26 23.53 -9.76
C LYS A 373 -37.67 24.18 -8.52
N ILE A 374 -36.58 24.88 -8.69
CA ILE A 374 -35.87 25.63 -7.65
C ILE A 374 -35.48 27.02 -8.19
N ALA A 375 -35.21 27.96 -7.30
CA ALA A 375 -34.64 29.25 -7.67
C ALA A 375 -33.22 29.07 -8.20
N THR A 376 -32.87 29.72 -9.30
CA THR A 376 -31.56 29.61 -9.92
C THR A 376 -30.45 30.23 -9.07
N ASN A 377 -30.75 31.28 -8.30
CA ASN A 377 -29.80 31.94 -7.42
C ASN A 377 -30.39 32.09 -6.02
N ALA A 378 -29.91 31.24 -5.11
CA ALA A 378 -30.43 31.17 -3.74
C ALA A 378 -30.00 32.39 -2.90
N LEU A 379 -28.76 32.89 -3.12
CA LEU A 379 -28.24 34.05 -2.37
C LEU A 379 -29.01 35.34 -2.66
N LEU A 380 -29.35 35.56 -3.92
CA LEU A 380 -30.15 36.71 -4.31
C LEU A 380 -31.54 36.69 -3.64
N LEU A 381 -32.15 35.53 -3.54
CA LEU A 381 -33.46 35.32 -2.94
C LEU A 381 -33.42 35.51 -1.42
N GLU A 382 -32.37 35.02 -0.74
CA GLU A 382 -32.16 35.24 0.69
C GLU A 382 -31.98 36.73 1.03
N THR A 383 -31.20 37.45 0.23
CA THR A 383 -30.97 38.90 0.46
C THR A 383 -32.21 39.71 0.24
N ALA A 384 -33.08 39.34 -0.71
CA ALA A 384 -34.37 39.99 -0.96
C ALA A 384 -35.41 39.71 0.13
N GLY A 385 -35.39 38.54 0.74
CA GLY A 385 -36.30 38.18 1.84
C GLY A 385 -35.96 38.78 3.19
N ASN A 386 -34.74 39.29 3.36
CA ASN A 386 -34.26 39.94 4.59
C ASN A 386 -34.36 41.49 4.55
N GLN A 387 -34.88 42.07 3.49
CA GLN A 387 -35.21 43.49 3.37
C GLN A 387 -36.70 43.75 3.62
#